data_901d3fa5d56d3b42a528ae19d0f4ea45
#
_entry.id   901d3fa5d56d3b42a528ae19d0f4ea45
#
_cell.length_a   1.000
_cell.length_b   1.000
_cell.length_c   1.000
_cell.angle_alpha   90.00
_cell.angle_beta   90.00
_cell.angle_gamma   90.00
#
_symmetry.space_group_name_H-M   'P 1'
#
loop_
_entity.id
_entity.type
_entity.pdbx_description
1 polymer ?
#
loop_
_entity_poly.entity_id
_entity_poly.type
_entity_poly.pdbx_seq_one_letter_code
_entity_poly.pdbx_strand_id
1 'polypeptide(L)'
;MDDLRAANPSEHTRWLAEPDEPAFRELLHARYAETYSYPFLYEPGGAVRLWRDGALLSLGEFDTRGALLWHTGLWRRPGRDSLDSGLSVALPSRRTLTGRAEHEALWGSLLERLGRWVGFLHQNTSTLHVMAQRYASRFMRARPMGLVVNYTRGETVIGVEEGLGVPMQALAMTTLLAPPPPRRRYLPEGPWGEWLASILAGVGLAESVTFTPLERRAWREGAVLRPLDWNASLRLERRVLVGFSAEGTPALTSERARVDLIHLPMGEPQWVAEGTPVLLAAGFLPTGIRLHQREPDELVFQYVADPRAACEVVSRARLDGARARELFAGWMERCARTSSTR
;
A
#
# COMPACT_ATOMS: atom_id res chain seq x y z
N MET A 1 -13.11 -5.68 17.78
CA MET A 1 -13.42 -6.02 16.37
C MET A 1 -14.78 -6.68 16.20
N ASP A 2 -15.26 -7.37 17.21
CA ASP A 2 -16.61 -7.96 17.19
C ASP A 2 -17.69 -6.90 17.01
N ASP A 3 -17.52 -5.72 17.60
CA ASP A 3 -18.42 -4.58 17.40
C ASP A 3 -18.47 -4.05 15.95
N LEU A 4 -17.39 -4.24 15.17
CA LEU A 4 -17.41 -3.90 13.74
C LEU A 4 -18.30 -4.85 12.95
N ARG A 5 -18.31 -6.13 13.34
CA ARG A 5 -19.12 -7.19 12.72
C ARG A 5 -20.54 -7.24 13.25
N ALA A 6 -20.81 -6.63 14.40
CA ALA A 6 -22.10 -6.72 15.09
C ALA A 6 -23.30 -6.13 14.32
N ALA A 7 -23.04 -5.27 13.31
CA ALA A 7 -24.09 -4.74 12.45
C ALA A 7 -23.69 -4.85 10.98
N ASN A 8 -24.59 -5.40 10.17
CA ASN A 8 -24.45 -5.35 8.73
C ASN A 8 -24.56 -3.89 8.25
N PRO A 9 -23.69 -3.47 7.33
CA PRO A 9 -23.69 -2.10 6.84
C PRO A 9 -24.95 -1.72 6.07
N SER A 10 -25.61 -2.69 5.39
CA SER A 10 -26.90 -2.53 4.71
C SER A 10 -27.63 -3.87 4.58
N GLU A 11 -28.84 -3.87 4.03
CA GLU A 11 -29.63 -5.07 3.77
C GLU A 11 -28.91 -6.03 2.81
N HIS A 12 -28.21 -5.50 1.81
CA HIS A 12 -27.51 -6.29 0.78
C HIS A 12 -26.02 -6.45 1.06
N THR A 13 -25.47 -5.68 2.00
CA THR A 13 -24.02 -5.68 2.29
C THR A 13 -23.77 -6.19 3.70
N ARG A 14 -22.95 -7.22 3.82
CA ARG A 14 -22.61 -7.85 5.10
C ARG A 14 -21.18 -8.30 5.20
N TRP A 15 -20.72 -8.50 6.42
CA TRP A 15 -19.44 -9.15 6.67
C TRP A 15 -19.53 -10.61 6.29
N LEU A 16 -18.52 -11.08 5.53
CA LEU A 16 -18.42 -12.48 5.14
C LEU A 16 -18.04 -13.34 6.33
N ALA A 17 -18.66 -14.52 6.38
CA ALA A 17 -18.40 -15.58 7.34
C ALA A 17 -18.18 -16.91 6.62
N GLU A 18 -17.90 -17.97 7.37
CA GLU A 18 -17.60 -19.29 6.83
C GLU A 18 -18.61 -19.79 5.76
N PRO A 19 -19.94 -19.65 5.92
CA PRO A 19 -20.89 -20.08 4.90
C PRO A 19 -20.77 -19.35 3.56
N ASP A 20 -20.10 -18.18 3.53
CA ASP A 20 -19.95 -17.35 2.33
C ASP A 20 -18.71 -17.71 1.50
N GLU A 21 -17.83 -18.58 2.03
CA GLU A 21 -16.59 -18.93 1.34
C GLU A 21 -16.77 -19.47 -0.08
N PRO A 22 -17.75 -20.33 -0.37
CA PRO A 22 -17.99 -20.79 -1.74
C PRO A 22 -18.28 -19.63 -2.70
N ALA A 23 -19.16 -18.70 -2.31
CA ALA A 23 -19.48 -17.52 -3.13
C ALA A 23 -18.29 -16.58 -3.31
N PHE A 24 -17.46 -16.43 -2.26
CA PHE A 24 -16.24 -15.66 -2.33
C PHE A 24 -15.21 -16.26 -3.30
N ARG A 25 -14.98 -17.58 -3.25
CA ARG A 25 -14.09 -18.27 -4.18
C ARG A 25 -14.60 -18.21 -5.62
N GLU A 26 -15.92 -18.38 -5.83
CA GLU A 26 -16.53 -18.22 -7.14
C GLU A 26 -16.28 -16.83 -7.72
N LEU A 27 -16.45 -15.77 -6.93
CA LEU A 27 -16.17 -14.40 -7.34
C LEU A 27 -14.68 -14.20 -7.71
N LEU A 28 -13.75 -14.76 -6.92
CA LEU A 28 -12.33 -14.72 -7.23
C LEU A 28 -11.98 -15.43 -8.52
N HIS A 29 -12.47 -16.67 -8.72
CA HIS A 29 -12.26 -17.42 -9.95
C HIS A 29 -12.83 -16.71 -11.16
N ALA A 30 -14.06 -16.19 -11.06
CA ALA A 30 -14.70 -15.47 -12.14
C ALA A 30 -13.96 -14.20 -12.58
N ARG A 31 -13.21 -13.58 -11.67
CA ARG A 31 -12.46 -12.33 -11.95
C ARG A 31 -11.01 -12.56 -12.31
N TYR A 32 -10.34 -13.47 -11.63
CA TYR A 32 -8.89 -13.63 -11.72
C TYR A 32 -8.44 -15.02 -12.18
N ALA A 33 -9.36 -15.94 -12.50
CA ALA A 33 -9.05 -17.35 -12.63
C ALA A 33 -8.26 -17.82 -11.38
N GLU A 34 -6.98 -18.17 -11.51
CA GLU A 34 -6.12 -18.56 -10.39
C GLU A 34 -4.89 -17.63 -10.23
N THR A 35 -4.97 -16.42 -10.79
CA THR A 35 -3.83 -15.50 -10.88
C THR A 35 -3.75 -14.47 -9.77
N TYR A 36 -4.69 -14.46 -8.82
CA TYR A 36 -4.62 -13.53 -7.70
C TYR A 36 -3.42 -13.85 -6.79
N SER A 37 -2.81 -12.80 -6.25
CA SER A 37 -1.52 -12.85 -5.53
C SER A 37 -1.50 -13.66 -4.22
N TYR A 38 -2.62 -14.26 -3.84
CA TYR A 38 -2.75 -15.12 -2.66
C TYR A 38 -3.41 -16.45 -3.04
N PRO A 39 -2.64 -17.43 -3.54
CA PRO A 39 -3.17 -18.70 -4.06
C PRO A 39 -4.02 -19.47 -3.05
N PHE A 40 -3.68 -19.41 -1.77
CA PHE A 40 -4.42 -20.07 -0.70
C PHE A 40 -5.88 -19.61 -0.56
N LEU A 41 -6.26 -18.44 -1.12
CA LEU A 41 -7.65 -17.97 -1.10
C LEU A 41 -8.56 -18.76 -2.06
N TYR A 42 -7.98 -19.53 -2.97
CA TYR A 42 -8.72 -20.45 -3.86
C TYR A 42 -8.93 -21.82 -3.21
N GLU A 43 -8.21 -22.12 -2.14
CA GLU A 43 -8.32 -23.39 -1.42
C GLU A 43 -9.52 -23.37 -0.45
N PRO A 44 -10.24 -24.49 -0.29
CA PRO A 44 -11.26 -24.61 0.75
C PRO A 44 -10.70 -24.32 2.14
N GLY A 45 -11.38 -23.47 2.90
CA GLY A 45 -10.95 -23.04 4.23
C GLY A 45 -9.85 -21.99 4.24
N GLY A 46 -9.33 -21.56 3.09
CA GLY A 46 -8.26 -20.58 2.99
C GLY A 46 -8.65 -19.21 3.54
N ALA A 47 -9.79 -18.68 3.10
CA ALA A 47 -10.34 -17.42 3.59
C ALA A 47 -10.91 -17.57 5.01
N VAL A 48 -11.55 -18.71 5.31
CA VAL A 48 -12.16 -18.98 6.62
C VAL A 48 -11.14 -18.89 7.75
N ARG A 49 -9.95 -19.44 7.56
CA ARG A 49 -8.86 -19.32 8.57
C ARG A 49 -8.58 -17.85 8.89
N LEU A 50 -8.42 -17.01 7.89
CA LEU A 50 -8.15 -15.58 8.08
C LEU A 50 -9.31 -14.84 8.74
N TRP A 51 -10.56 -15.20 8.41
CA TRP A 51 -11.74 -14.60 9.03
C TRP A 51 -11.88 -14.98 10.50
N ARG A 52 -11.61 -16.25 10.86
CA ARG A 52 -11.61 -16.73 12.24
C ARG A 52 -10.52 -16.06 13.09
N ASP A 53 -9.33 -15.91 12.52
CA ASP A 53 -8.18 -15.27 13.19
C ASP A 53 -8.30 -13.74 13.23
N GLY A 54 -9.29 -13.17 12.55
CA GLY A 54 -9.44 -11.70 12.40
C GLY A 54 -8.30 -11.04 11.63
N ALA A 55 -7.53 -11.81 10.88
CA ALA A 55 -6.46 -11.32 10.01
C ALA A 55 -7.00 -10.67 8.73
N LEU A 56 -8.18 -11.10 8.28
CA LEU A 56 -8.91 -10.52 7.16
C LEU A 56 -10.36 -10.23 7.59
N LEU A 57 -10.80 -9.00 7.41
CA LEU A 57 -12.19 -8.62 7.46
C LEU A 57 -12.69 -8.47 6.04
N SER A 58 -13.69 -9.24 5.67
CA SER A 58 -14.24 -9.28 4.32
C SER A 58 -15.64 -8.72 4.31
N LEU A 59 -15.87 -7.69 3.49
CA LEU A 59 -17.17 -7.08 3.28
C LEU A 59 -17.65 -7.43 1.87
N GLY A 60 -18.90 -7.85 1.72
CA GLY A 60 -19.45 -8.22 0.43
C GLY A 60 -20.90 -7.80 0.25
N GLU A 61 -21.27 -7.53 -1.00
CA GLU A 61 -22.64 -7.27 -1.43
C GLU A 61 -23.17 -8.50 -2.15
N PHE A 62 -24.38 -8.91 -1.77
CA PHE A 62 -25.06 -10.10 -2.29
C PHE A 62 -26.32 -9.72 -3.05
N ASP A 63 -26.63 -10.45 -4.10
CA ASP A 63 -27.93 -10.34 -4.74
C ASP A 63 -29.01 -11.11 -3.95
N THR A 64 -30.25 -10.99 -4.40
CA THR A 64 -31.42 -11.65 -3.77
C THR A 64 -31.35 -13.18 -3.85
N ARG A 65 -30.44 -13.76 -4.64
CA ARG A 65 -30.21 -15.20 -4.77
C ARG A 65 -29.00 -15.67 -3.96
N GLY A 66 -28.35 -14.77 -3.23
CA GLY A 66 -27.16 -15.07 -2.44
C GLY A 66 -25.84 -15.11 -3.22
N ALA A 67 -25.81 -14.68 -4.48
CA ALA A 67 -24.57 -14.56 -5.22
C ALA A 67 -23.80 -13.32 -4.80
N LEU A 68 -22.51 -13.45 -4.55
CA LEU A 68 -21.62 -12.35 -4.19
C LEU A 68 -21.32 -11.51 -5.44
N LEU A 69 -21.73 -10.24 -5.42
CA LEU A 69 -21.56 -9.29 -6.53
C LEU A 69 -20.27 -8.50 -6.44
N TRP A 70 -19.89 -8.15 -5.24
CA TRP A 70 -18.74 -7.32 -4.93
C TRP A 70 -18.14 -7.71 -3.58
N HIS A 71 -16.84 -7.54 -3.45
CA HIS A 71 -16.09 -7.82 -2.23
C HIS A 71 -14.98 -6.81 -2.03
N THR A 72 -14.68 -6.47 -0.76
CA THR A 72 -13.45 -5.81 -0.35
C THR A 72 -12.90 -6.43 0.92
N GLY A 73 -11.57 -6.57 1.00
CA GLY A 73 -10.86 -7.09 2.14
C GLY A 73 -10.11 -6.00 2.90
N LEU A 74 -10.15 -6.06 4.23
CA LEU A 74 -9.37 -5.24 5.13
C LEU A 74 -8.42 -6.16 5.91
N TRP A 75 -7.15 -6.07 5.58
CA TRP A 75 -6.11 -6.92 6.18
C TRP A 75 -5.58 -6.29 7.45
N ARG A 76 -5.58 -7.05 8.54
CA ARG A 76 -4.92 -6.70 9.78
C ARG A 76 -3.54 -7.33 9.82
N ARG A 77 -2.51 -6.51 10.01
CA ARG A 77 -1.16 -7.02 10.21
C ARG A 77 -0.85 -7.10 11.70
N PRO A 78 -0.29 -8.21 12.19
CA PRO A 78 0.16 -8.31 13.57
C PRO A 78 1.10 -7.17 13.93
N GLY A 79 0.89 -6.57 15.12
CA GLY A 79 1.74 -5.48 15.62
C GLY A 79 1.57 -4.13 14.91
N ARG A 80 0.61 -3.98 13.98
CA ARG A 80 0.32 -2.71 13.30
C ARG A 80 -1.00 -2.10 13.79
N ASP A 81 -1.01 -0.78 13.88
CA ASP A 81 -2.17 0.06 14.26
C ASP A 81 -2.92 0.64 13.05
N SER A 82 -2.73 0.02 11.91
CA SER A 82 -3.37 0.34 10.64
C SER A 82 -3.94 -0.92 9.98
N LEU A 83 -4.86 -0.73 9.04
CA LEU A 83 -5.33 -1.79 8.15
C LEU A 83 -4.79 -1.57 6.73
N ASP A 84 -4.59 -2.66 6.00
CA ASP A 84 -4.34 -2.61 4.57
C ASP A 84 -5.64 -3.01 3.83
N SER A 85 -6.18 -2.13 2.99
CA SER A 85 -7.28 -2.48 2.10
C SER A 85 -6.73 -3.15 0.84
N GLY A 86 -7.37 -4.22 0.46
CA GLY A 86 -7.02 -4.96 -0.76
C GLY A 86 -8.10 -5.97 -1.10
N LEU A 87 -7.86 -6.78 -2.14
CA LEU A 87 -8.82 -7.80 -2.55
C LEU A 87 -10.20 -7.20 -2.87
N SER A 88 -10.22 -5.99 -3.46
CA SER A 88 -11.46 -5.37 -3.92
C SER A 88 -11.80 -5.94 -5.30
N VAL A 89 -12.89 -6.68 -5.38
CA VAL A 89 -13.32 -7.46 -6.54
C VAL A 89 -14.76 -7.15 -6.87
N ALA A 90 -15.04 -6.90 -8.14
CA ALA A 90 -16.40 -6.84 -8.68
C ALA A 90 -16.41 -7.45 -10.07
N LEU A 91 -17.49 -8.11 -10.45
CA LEU A 91 -17.67 -8.60 -11.80
C LEU A 91 -18.24 -7.49 -12.69
N PRO A 92 -17.60 -7.17 -13.83
CA PRO A 92 -18.10 -6.14 -14.74
C PRO A 92 -19.50 -6.42 -15.28
N SER A 93 -19.86 -7.70 -15.42
CA SER A 93 -21.16 -8.17 -15.88
C SER A 93 -22.27 -8.08 -14.83
N ARG A 94 -21.92 -7.92 -13.56
CA ARG A 94 -22.88 -7.84 -12.45
C ARG A 94 -23.00 -6.39 -12.00
N ARG A 95 -24.20 -5.83 -12.12
CA ARG A 95 -24.49 -4.51 -11.53
C ARG A 95 -24.61 -4.67 -10.02
N THR A 96 -23.95 -3.82 -9.24
CA THR A 96 -24.19 -3.72 -7.81
C THR A 96 -25.63 -3.28 -7.57
N LEU A 97 -26.30 -3.83 -6.58
CA LEU A 97 -27.64 -3.44 -6.17
C LEU A 97 -27.61 -2.08 -5.47
N THR A 98 -26.53 -1.83 -4.76
CA THR A 98 -26.28 -0.60 -4.02
C THR A 98 -26.03 0.56 -4.98
N GLY A 99 -26.90 1.55 -4.98
CA GLY A 99 -26.73 2.78 -5.74
C GLY A 99 -25.52 3.58 -5.25
N ARG A 100 -25.08 4.55 -6.06
CA ARG A 100 -23.89 5.37 -5.75
C ARG A 100 -23.99 6.08 -4.40
N ALA A 101 -25.13 6.70 -4.10
CA ALA A 101 -25.35 7.44 -2.85
C ALA A 101 -25.32 6.51 -1.63
N GLU A 102 -25.95 5.34 -1.75
CA GLU A 102 -25.93 4.32 -0.72
C GLU A 102 -24.51 3.77 -0.48
N HIS A 103 -23.74 3.59 -1.54
CA HIS A 103 -22.34 3.14 -1.44
C HIS A 103 -21.46 4.21 -0.77
N GLU A 104 -21.69 5.50 -1.05
CA GLU A 104 -21.01 6.61 -0.35
C GLU A 104 -21.40 6.64 1.14
N ALA A 105 -22.67 6.45 1.48
CA ALA A 105 -23.14 6.38 2.86
C ALA A 105 -22.57 5.15 3.60
N LEU A 106 -22.56 3.99 2.94
CA LEU A 106 -21.96 2.76 3.45
C LEU A 106 -20.51 2.97 3.86
N TRP A 107 -19.68 3.50 2.93
CA TRP A 107 -18.28 3.77 3.22
C TRP A 107 -18.10 4.86 4.26
N GLY A 108 -18.94 5.91 4.25
CA GLY A 108 -18.91 6.94 5.28
C GLY A 108 -19.07 6.35 6.69
N SER A 109 -20.11 5.54 6.89
CA SER A 109 -20.35 4.84 8.16
C SER A 109 -19.24 3.86 8.53
N LEU A 110 -18.74 3.09 7.55
CA LEU A 110 -17.67 2.12 7.77
C LEU A 110 -16.37 2.80 8.20
N LEU A 111 -15.96 3.89 7.52
CA LEU A 111 -14.75 4.63 7.85
C LEU A 111 -14.83 5.26 9.24
N GLU A 112 -15.98 5.80 9.63
CA GLU A 112 -16.20 6.32 10.98
C GLU A 112 -16.05 5.22 12.05
N ARG A 113 -16.62 4.05 11.81
CA ARG A 113 -16.50 2.90 12.73
C ARG A 113 -15.07 2.40 12.80
N LEU A 114 -14.38 2.26 11.66
CA LEU A 114 -12.97 1.86 11.59
C LEU A 114 -12.07 2.85 12.34
N GLY A 115 -12.36 4.16 12.25
CA GLY A 115 -11.59 5.21 12.93
C GLY A 115 -11.56 5.11 14.46
N ARG A 116 -12.49 4.35 15.07
CA ARG A 116 -12.46 4.03 16.50
C ARG A 116 -11.41 2.98 16.87
N TRP A 117 -10.90 2.23 15.88
CA TRP A 117 -9.98 1.10 16.08
C TRP A 117 -8.59 1.34 15.52
N VAL A 118 -8.50 2.00 14.38
CA VAL A 118 -7.24 2.26 13.67
C VAL A 118 -7.22 3.68 13.12
N GLY A 119 -6.04 4.30 13.08
CA GLY A 119 -5.89 5.66 12.57
C GLY A 119 -5.82 5.75 11.05
N PHE A 120 -5.42 4.68 10.39
CA PHE A 120 -5.12 4.67 8.96
C PHE A 120 -5.58 3.41 8.26
N LEU A 121 -6.01 3.60 7.00
CA LEU A 121 -6.26 2.53 6.06
C LEU A 121 -5.37 2.73 4.84
N HIS A 122 -4.42 1.81 4.63
CA HIS A 122 -3.47 1.84 3.53
C HIS A 122 -3.94 0.94 2.40
N GLN A 123 -3.58 1.29 1.17
CA GLN A 123 -3.88 0.49 -0.01
C GLN A 123 -2.90 0.75 -1.15
N ASN A 124 -2.67 -0.28 -1.96
CA ASN A 124 -1.93 -0.18 -3.21
C ASN A 124 -2.91 -0.39 -4.36
N THR A 125 -3.17 0.68 -5.11
CA THR A 125 -4.09 0.64 -6.24
C THR A 125 -3.34 0.45 -7.54
N SER A 126 -3.90 -0.37 -8.44
CA SER A 126 -3.34 -0.60 -9.77
C SER A 126 -3.22 0.70 -10.57
N THR A 127 -2.14 0.82 -11.34
CA THR A 127 -1.94 1.89 -12.33
C THR A 127 -2.22 1.45 -13.76
N LEU A 128 -2.65 0.21 -13.98
CA LEU A 128 -3.11 -0.25 -15.31
C LEU A 128 -4.44 0.38 -15.70
N HIS A 129 -5.27 0.71 -14.72
CA HIS A 129 -6.55 1.37 -14.90
C HIS A 129 -6.86 2.30 -13.72
N VAL A 130 -7.74 3.27 -13.97
CA VAL A 130 -8.07 4.29 -12.96
C VAL A 130 -9.21 3.88 -12.00
N MET A 131 -9.88 2.76 -12.24
CA MET A 131 -11.09 2.39 -11.49
C MET A 131 -10.82 2.20 -9.99
N ALA A 132 -9.79 1.42 -9.63
CA ALA A 132 -9.41 1.22 -8.23
C ALA A 132 -9.00 2.52 -7.55
N GLN A 133 -8.30 3.42 -8.26
CA GLN A 133 -7.89 4.72 -7.76
C GLN A 133 -9.10 5.63 -7.51
N ARG A 134 -10.06 5.67 -8.45
CA ARG A 134 -11.33 6.41 -8.30
C ARG A 134 -12.14 5.90 -7.14
N TYR A 135 -12.24 4.57 -7.02
CA TYR A 135 -12.92 3.93 -5.91
C TYR A 135 -12.31 4.36 -4.57
N ALA A 136 -10.99 4.22 -4.45
CA ALA A 136 -10.25 4.59 -3.26
C ALA A 136 -10.39 6.08 -2.91
N SER A 137 -10.21 6.96 -3.88
CA SER A 137 -10.29 8.41 -3.67
C SER A 137 -11.70 8.86 -3.29
N ARG A 138 -12.70 8.29 -3.96
CA ARG A 138 -14.08 8.73 -3.82
C ARG A 138 -14.76 8.17 -2.59
N PHE A 139 -14.79 6.85 -2.46
CA PHE A 139 -15.53 6.18 -1.41
C PHE A 139 -14.73 6.05 -0.12
N MET A 140 -13.45 5.75 -0.22
CA MET A 140 -12.57 5.58 0.93
C MET A 140 -11.84 6.87 1.34
N ARG A 141 -12.01 7.97 0.60
CA ARG A 141 -11.35 9.27 0.84
C ARG A 141 -9.82 9.17 0.88
N ALA A 142 -9.27 8.19 0.17
CA ALA A 142 -7.85 7.94 0.18
C ALA A 142 -7.06 9.00 -0.60
N ARG A 143 -5.86 9.31 -0.13
CA ARG A 143 -4.94 10.27 -0.73
C ARG A 143 -3.66 9.57 -1.19
N PRO A 144 -3.04 10.00 -2.30
CA PRO A 144 -1.75 9.47 -2.75
C PRO A 144 -0.65 9.73 -1.73
N MET A 145 0.08 8.67 -1.37
CA MET A 145 1.18 8.71 -0.41
C MET A 145 2.50 8.19 -0.97
N GLY A 146 2.49 7.68 -2.19
CA GLY A 146 3.69 7.13 -2.81
C GLY A 146 3.37 6.22 -3.99
N LEU A 147 4.37 5.49 -4.44
CA LEU A 147 4.25 4.50 -5.50
C LEU A 147 5.07 3.25 -5.15
N VAL A 148 4.74 2.12 -5.79
CA VAL A 148 5.57 0.92 -5.77
C VAL A 148 5.86 0.54 -7.21
N VAL A 149 7.13 0.58 -7.60
CA VAL A 149 7.60 0.29 -8.96
C VAL A 149 7.63 -1.22 -9.17
N ASN A 150 7.21 -1.69 -10.35
CA ASN A 150 7.19 -3.11 -10.71
C ASN A 150 6.45 -3.99 -9.68
N TYR A 151 5.33 -3.48 -9.15
CA TYR A 151 4.54 -4.14 -8.10
C TYR A 151 4.10 -5.56 -8.49
N THR A 152 3.64 -5.73 -9.75
CA THR A 152 3.38 -7.07 -10.30
C THR A 152 4.08 -7.27 -11.64
N ARG A 153 4.31 -8.53 -12.01
CA ARG A 153 4.49 -8.89 -13.41
C ARG A 153 3.11 -8.88 -14.04
N GLY A 154 2.91 -8.29 -15.19
CA GLY A 154 1.60 -8.24 -15.86
C GLY A 154 0.90 -9.59 -16.07
N GLU A 155 1.63 -10.69 -15.85
CA GLU A 155 1.15 -12.06 -15.90
C GLU A 155 0.28 -12.49 -14.70
N THR A 156 0.38 -11.79 -13.56
CA THR A 156 -0.23 -12.23 -12.29
C THR A 156 -1.60 -11.64 -12.00
N VAL A 157 -2.10 -10.71 -12.80
CA VAL A 157 -3.41 -10.10 -12.60
C VAL A 157 -4.21 -10.21 -13.88
N ILE A 158 -4.83 -11.35 -14.09
CA ILE A 158 -5.85 -11.52 -15.12
C ILE A 158 -7.11 -10.76 -14.68
N GLY A 159 -7.77 -10.15 -15.62
CA GLY A 159 -8.98 -9.34 -15.39
C GLY A 159 -8.80 -7.91 -15.85
N VAL A 160 -7.63 -7.60 -16.37
CA VAL A 160 -7.34 -6.42 -17.18
C VAL A 160 -6.71 -6.95 -18.46
N GLU A 161 -7.51 -7.18 -19.49
CA GLU A 161 -7.06 -7.72 -20.79
C GLU A 161 -5.90 -6.93 -21.40
N GLU A 162 -5.80 -5.64 -21.07
CA GLU A 162 -4.78 -4.71 -21.55
C GLU A 162 -3.44 -4.79 -20.80
N GLY A 163 -3.32 -5.59 -19.75
CA GLY A 163 -2.17 -5.59 -18.85
C GLY A 163 -1.28 -6.82 -18.93
N LEU A 164 -1.61 -7.81 -19.74
CA LEU A 164 -0.83 -9.03 -19.89
C LEU A 164 0.57 -8.71 -20.44
N GLY A 165 1.60 -9.07 -19.67
CA GLY A 165 3.00 -8.86 -20.04
C GLY A 165 3.60 -7.49 -19.69
N VAL A 166 2.81 -6.53 -19.17
CA VAL A 166 3.33 -5.21 -18.78
C VAL A 166 3.52 -5.15 -17.26
N PRO A 167 4.71 -4.82 -16.74
CA PRO A 167 4.91 -4.60 -15.32
C PRO A 167 3.96 -3.52 -14.80
N MET A 168 3.20 -3.83 -13.75
CA MET A 168 2.26 -2.89 -13.13
C MET A 168 2.96 -2.12 -12.01
N GLN A 169 2.73 -0.81 -11.98
CA GLN A 169 3.02 0.02 -10.82
C GLN A 169 1.82 0.01 -9.88
N ALA A 170 2.06 0.29 -8.62
CA ALA A 170 0.98 0.59 -7.68
C ALA A 170 1.09 2.03 -7.19
N LEU A 171 -0.04 2.71 -7.12
CA LEU A 171 -0.19 3.97 -6.40
C LEU A 171 -0.50 3.62 -4.94
N ALA A 172 0.43 3.94 -4.03
CA ALA A 172 0.21 3.81 -2.61
C ALA A 172 -0.71 4.94 -2.14
N MET A 173 -1.80 4.61 -1.49
CA MET A 173 -2.81 5.55 -1.00
C MET A 173 -3.11 5.31 0.47
N THR A 174 -3.52 6.36 1.18
CA THR A 174 -3.90 6.27 2.60
C THR A 174 -5.18 7.06 2.86
N THR A 175 -6.10 6.45 3.59
CA THR A 175 -7.26 7.10 4.20
C THR A 175 -6.92 7.45 5.63
N LEU A 176 -7.11 8.70 6.02
CA LEU A 176 -7.03 9.17 7.40
C LEU A 176 -8.36 8.85 8.08
N LEU A 177 -8.37 7.90 9.00
CA LEU A 177 -9.55 7.50 9.77
C LEU A 177 -9.67 8.27 11.08
N ALA A 178 -8.55 8.70 11.62
CA ALA A 178 -8.46 9.58 12.78
C ALA A 178 -7.44 10.69 12.50
N PRO A 179 -7.48 11.81 13.23
CA PRO A 179 -6.44 12.82 13.13
C PRO A 179 -5.06 12.21 13.38
N PRO A 180 -4.08 12.47 12.50
CA PRO A 180 -2.72 12.02 12.72
C PRO A 180 -2.18 12.58 14.04
N PRO A 181 -1.40 11.79 14.80
CA PRO A 181 -0.83 12.28 16.05
C PRO A 181 0.06 13.50 15.83
N PRO A 182 0.02 14.49 16.74
CA PRO A 182 0.88 15.66 16.70
C PRO A 182 2.32 15.23 17.01
N ARG A 183 3.11 14.99 15.98
CA ARG A 183 4.52 14.62 16.09
C ARG A 183 5.35 15.31 15.02
N ARG A 184 6.62 15.55 15.30
CA ARG A 184 7.57 15.99 14.27
C ARG A 184 7.91 14.84 13.34
N ARG A 185 8.07 15.16 12.05
CA ARG A 185 8.43 14.25 10.98
C ARG A 185 9.68 14.77 10.31
N TYR A 186 10.75 14.01 10.43
CA TYR A 186 12.03 14.39 9.86
C TYR A 186 12.15 13.87 8.44
N LEU A 187 12.56 14.75 7.53
CA LEU A 187 12.80 14.43 6.12
C LEU A 187 14.24 14.78 5.74
N PRO A 188 14.85 14.05 4.79
CA PRO A 188 16.18 14.40 4.31
C PRO A 188 16.16 15.75 3.62
N GLU A 189 17.19 16.57 3.77
CA GLU A 189 17.37 17.77 2.94
C GLU A 189 17.57 17.40 1.48
N GLY A 190 17.18 18.33 0.58
CA GLY A 190 17.35 18.21 -0.84
C GLY A 190 16.11 17.66 -1.59
N PRO A 191 16.26 17.36 -2.90
CA PRO A 191 15.13 17.14 -3.78
C PRO A 191 14.17 16.02 -3.36
N TRP A 192 14.69 14.94 -2.77
CA TRP A 192 13.86 13.85 -2.28
C TRP A 192 13.02 14.26 -1.08
N GLY A 193 13.61 15.03 -0.14
CA GLY A 193 12.88 15.55 1.02
C GLY A 193 11.76 16.51 0.61
N GLU A 194 12.01 17.41 -0.34
CA GLU A 194 11.00 18.32 -0.89
C GLU A 194 9.82 17.55 -1.52
N TRP A 195 10.12 16.48 -2.26
CA TRP A 195 9.08 15.62 -2.83
C TRP A 195 8.26 14.92 -1.75
N LEU A 196 8.91 14.35 -0.72
CA LEU A 196 8.25 13.72 0.42
C LEU A 196 7.43 14.73 1.23
N ALA A 197 7.94 15.96 1.44
CA ALA A 197 7.21 17.05 2.09
C ALA A 197 5.92 17.39 1.32
N SER A 198 5.99 17.39 -0.02
CA SER A 198 4.81 17.61 -0.84
C SER A 198 3.75 16.55 -0.60
N ILE A 199 4.12 15.28 -0.38
CA ILE A 199 3.18 14.20 -0.03
C ILE A 199 2.47 14.51 1.28
N LEU A 200 3.22 14.86 2.32
CA LEU A 200 2.67 15.22 3.64
C LEU A 200 1.75 16.45 3.57
N ALA A 201 2.10 17.46 2.78
CA ALA A 201 1.25 18.61 2.53
C ALA A 201 -0.11 18.22 1.94
N GLY A 202 -0.13 17.22 1.04
CA GLY A 202 -1.36 16.69 0.44
C GLY A 202 -2.33 16.04 1.42
N VAL A 203 -1.90 15.72 2.64
CA VAL A 203 -2.71 15.17 3.72
C VAL A 203 -2.77 16.09 4.94
N GLY A 204 -2.37 17.37 4.80
CA GLY A 204 -2.49 18.39 5.85
C GLY A 204 -1.41 18.30 6.93
N LEU A 205 -0.26 17.69 6.66
CA LEU A 205 0.82 17.47 7.63
C LEU A 205 2.08 18.32 7.34
N ALA A 206 1.98 19.34 6.49
CA ALA A 206 3.12 20.21 6.13
C ALA A 206 3.82 20.85 7.34
N GLU A 207 3.06 21.33 8.31
CA GLU A 207 3.59 22.02 9.50
C GLU A 207 4.36 21.08 10.46
N SER A 208 4.19 19.77 10.32
CA SER A 208 4.87 18.77 11.13
C SER A 208 6.26 18.41 10.60
N VAL A 209 6.65 18.92 9.43
CA VAL A 209 7.88 18.57 8.73
C VAL A 209 9.07 19.38 9.25
N THR A 210 10.19 18.70 9.45
CA THR A 210 11.51 19.31 9.73
C THR A 210 12.52 18.65 8.80
N PHE A 211 13.26 19.45 8.05
CA PHE A 211 14.34 18.93 7.21
C PHE A 211 15.60 18.67 8.04
N THR A 212 16.28 17.58 7.72
CA THR A 212 17.47 17.12 8.42
C THR A 212 18.63 17.00 7.44
N PRO A 213 19.78 17.64 7.71
CA PRO A 213 20.99 17.48 6.92
C PRO A 213 21.40 16.01 6.82
N LEU A 214 21.88 15.60 5.66
CA LEU A 214 22.36 14.25 5.45
C LEU A 214 23.81 14.12 5.94
N GLU A 215 24.06 13.17 6.81
CA GLU A 215 25.39 12.87 7.30
C GLU A 215 26.13 11.91 6.35
N ARG A 216 27.21 12.39 5.74
CA ARG A 216 28.12 11.54 4.93
C ARG A 216 29.09 10.81 5.86
N ARG A 217 28.63 9.92 6.70
CA ARG A 217 29.51 8.99 7.40
C ARG A 217 29.86 7.82 6.49
N ALA A 218 31.15 7.47 6.47
CA ALA A 218 31.55 6.16 5.95
C ALA A 218 31.07 5.12 6.95
N TRP A 219 29.96 4.45 6.65
CA TRP A 219 29.43 3.39 7.49
C TRP A 219 30.40 2.23 7.56
N ARG A 220 30.94 2.02 8.74
CA ARG A 220 31.75 0.83 9.07
C ARG A 220 30.88 -0.31 9.60
N GLU A 221 29.64 0.00 9.95
CA GLU A 221 28.67 -0.91 10.55
C GLU A 221 27.60 -1.29 9.54
N GLY A 222 27.15 -2.54 9.56
CA GLY A 222 26.07 -3.02 8.72
C GLY A 222 24.70 -2.59 9.22
N ALA A 223 23.72 -2.50 8.34
CA ALA A 223 22.35 -2.19 8.69
C ALA A 223 21.67 -3.37 9.39
N VAL A 224 20.95 -3.09 10.47
CA VAL A 224 20.10 -4.06 11.16
C VAL A 224 18.67 -3.93 10.60
N LEU A 225 18.23 -4.95 9.87
CA LEU A 225 16.93 -5.00 9.21
C LEU A 225 16.03 -6.01 9.90
N ARG A 226 14.84 -5.58 10.31
CA ARG A 226 13.79 -6.46 10.84
C ARG A 226 12.76 -6.76 9.72
N PRO A 227 12.47 -8.03 9.43
CA PRO A 227 11.40 -8.39 8.50
C PRO A 227 10.04 -7.86 8.98
N LEU A 228 9.23 -7.31 8.05
CA LEU A 228 7.85 -6.93 8.30
C LEU A 228 6.91 -7.94 7.67
N ASP A 229 7.06 -8.21 6.38
CA ASP A 229 6.29 -9.23 5.68
C ASP A 229 6.99 -9.72 4.40
N TRP A 230 6.50 -10.83 3.90
CA TRP A 230 6.88 -11.44 2.64
C TRP A 230 5.63 -11.88 1.88
N ASN A 231 5.49 -11.44 0.64
CA ASN A 231 4.50 -11.97 -0.30
C ASN A 231 5.20 -12.78 -1.39
N ALA A 232 5.06 -14.10 -1.33
CA ALA A 232 5.76 -15.02 -2.23
C ALA A 232 5.33 -14.86 -3.69
N SER A 233 4.03 -14.65 -3.95
CA SER A 233 3.50 -14.52 -5.31
C SER A 233 3.97 -13.23 -5.99
N LEU A 234 4.03 -12.13 -5.25
CA LEU A 234 4.57 -10.87 -5.74
C LEU A 234 6.10 -10.82 -5.68
N ARG A 235 6.73 -11.75 -4.97
CA ARG A 235 8.14 -11.70 -4.56
C ARG A 235 8.47 -10.33 -3.95
N LEU A 236 7.58 -9.86 -3.08
CA LEU A 236 7.68 -8.58 -2.41
C LEU A 236 8.09 -8.80 -0.96
N GLU A 237 9.19 -8.16 -0.57
CA GLU A 237 9.68 -8.15 0.81
C GLU A 237 9.61 -6.74 1.39
N ARG A 238 9.14 -6.65 2.63
CA ARG A 238 9.18 -5.42 3.42
C ARG A 238 10.01 -5.65 4.65
N ARG A 239 10.93 -4.72 4.91
CA ARG A 239 11.82 -4.72 6.08
C ARG A 239 11.84 -3.32 6.68
N VAL A 240 12.10 -3.23 7.98
CA VAL A 240 12.30 -1.95 8.64
C VAL A 240 13.76 -1.85 9.09
N LEU A 241 14.37 -0.69 8.85
CA LEU A 241 15.70 -0.36 9.39
C LEU A 241 15.53 -0.04 10.88
N VAL A 242 16.14 -0.85 11.75
CA VAL A 242 16.03 -0.73 13.21
C VAL A 242 17.34 -0.39 13.88
N GLY A 243 18.44 -0.30 13.14
CA GLY A 243 19.75 0.06 13.70
C GLY A 243 20.90 -0.12 12.74
N PHE A 244 22.07 0.18 13.25
CA PHE A 244 23.36 -0.11 12.63
C PHE A 244 24.24 -0.75 13.69
N SER A 245 24.94 -1.81 13.34
CA SER A 245 25.88 -2.51 14.23
C SER A 245 26.98 -3.22 13.45
N ALA A 246 28.05 -3.59 14.14
CA ALA A 246 29.13 -4.38 13.54
C ALA A 246 28.66 -5.76 13.04
N GLU A 247 27.55 -6.27 13.61
CA GLU A 247 26.91 -7.53 13.22
C GLU A 247 25.84 -7.34 12.15
N GLY A 248 25.56 -6.10 11.73
CA GLY A 248 24.57 -5.77 10.72
C GLY A 248 24.96 -6.33 9.35
N THR A 249 23.97 -6.51 8.49
CA THR A 249 24.22 -6.99 7.12
C THR A 249 24.86 -5.92 6.26
N PRO A 250 25.97 -6.20 5.57
CA PRO A 250 26.52 -5.28 4.59
C PRO A 250 25.67 -5.22 3.31
N ALA A 251 24.89 -6.27 3.02
CA ALA A 251 24.01 -6.34 1.87
C ALA A 251 22.61 -5.90 2.23
N LEU A 252 22.17 -4.74 1.75
CA LEU A 252 20.82 -4.22 1.96
C LEU A 252 19.78 -4.86 1.04
N THR A 253 20.20 -5.36 -0.13
CA THR A 253 19.28 -5.97 -1.11
C THR A 253 18.95 -7.41 -0.76
N SER A 254 17.70 -7.79 -1.04
CA SER A 254 17.23 -9.16 -0.88
C SER A 254 17.31 -9.91 -2.21
N GLU A 255 18.07 -11.01 -2.26
CA GLU A 255 18.20 -11.84 -3.46
C GLU A 255 16.89 -12.53 -3.87
N ARG A 256 16.02 -12.81 -2.91
CA ARG A 256 14.72 -13.45 -3.17
C ARG A 256 13.66 -12.49 -3.67
N ALA A 257 13.77 -11.20 -3.30
CA ALA A 257 12.76 -10.21 -3.61
C ALA A 257 12.92 -9.66 -5.02
N ARG A 258 11.80 -9.46 -5.72
CA ARG A 258 11.71 -8.65 -6.92
C ARG A 258 11.37 -7.20 -6.57
N VAL A 259 10.52 -7.04 -5.56
CA VAL A 259 10.16 -5.75 -4.98
C VAL A 259 10.69 -5.75 -3.55
N ASP A 260 11.76 -5.02 -3.32
CA ASP A 260 12.43 -4.93 -2.04
C ASP A 260 12.20 -3.54 -1.44
N LEU A 261 11.47 -3.49 -0.34
CA LEU A 261 11.10 -2.27 0.35
C LEU A 261 11.76 -2.21 1.73
N ILE A 262 12.42 -1.09 2.01
CA ILE A 262 12.92 -0.78 3.35
C ILE A 262 12.16 0.43 3.89
N HIS A 263 11.64 0.28 5.08
CA HIS A 263 10.97 1.31 5.85
C HIS A 263 11.96 1.95 6.80
N LEU A 264 12.10 3.27 6.74
CA LEU A 264 12.98 4.07 7.59
C LEU A 264 12.11 4.91 8.53
N PRO A 265 12.17 4.70 9.86
CA PRO A 265 11.43 5.52 10.81
C PRO A 265 11.82 6.99 10.70
N MET A 266 10.84 7.90 10.67
CA MET A 266 11.06 9.35 10.51
C MET A 266 10.74 10.15 11.78
N GLY A 267 10.65 9.48 12.92
CA GLY A 267 10.37 10.11 14.23
C GLY A 267 11.58 10.79 14.87
N GLU A 268 12.78 10.47 14.43
CA GLU A 268 14.04 11.03 14.96
C GLU A 268 14.96 11.48 13.82
N PRO A 269 15.61 12.64 13.96
CA PRO A 269 16.45 13.22 12.91
C PRO A 269 17.65 12.34 12.56
N GLN A 270 18.25 11.69 13.55
CA GLN A 270 19.41 10.83 13.36
C GLN A 270 19.12 9.66 12.39
N TRP A 271 17.97 9.00 12.51
CA TRP A 271 17.58 7.92 11.60
C TRP A 271 17.54 8.37 10.14
N VAL A 272 16.99 9.56 9.91
CA VAL A 272 16.86 10.13 8.57
C VAL A 272 18.22 10.61 8.04
N ALA A 273 19.00 11.30 8.89
CA ALA A 273 20.33 11.82 8.55
C ALA A 273 21.29 10.72 8.14
N GLU A 274 21.27 9.63 8.87
CA GLU A 274 22.20 8.52 8.71
C GLU A 274 21.68 7.46 7.73
N GLY A 275 20.42 7.07 7.85
CA GLY A 275 19.83 5.98 7.06
C GLY A 275 19.62 6.34 5.59
N THR A 276 19.21 7.57 5.29
CA THR A 276 18.94 7.97 3.90
C THR A 276 20.16 7.86 2.99
N PRO A 277 21.36 8.37 3.33
CA PRO A 277 22.53 8.23 2.48
C PRO A 277 22.93 6.78 2.22
N VAL A 278 22.79 5.92 3.22
CA VAL A 278 23.10 4.48 3.11
C VAL A 278 22.16 3.81 2.13
N LEU A 279 20.86 4.06 2.26
CA LEU A 279 19.86 3.50 1.36
C LEU A 279 20.05 3.98 -0.08
N LEU A 280 20.28 5.28 -0.28
CA LEU A 280 20.54 5.86 -1.59
C LEU A 280 21.81 5.27 -2.24
N ALA A 281 22.90 5.13 -1.47
CA ALA A 281 24.14 4.52 -1.96
C ALA A 281 23.96 3.05 -2.36
N ALA A 282 23.09 2.32 -1.66
CA ALA A 282 22.75 0.93 -1.96
C ALA A 282 21.74 0.78 -3.13
N GLY A 283 21.29 1.87 -3.73
CA GLY A 283 20.34 1.85 -4.85
C GLY A 283 18.86 1.87 -4.47
N PHE A 284 18.55 2.09 -3.20
CA PHE A 284 17.17 2.32 -2.78
C PHE A 284 16.78 3.77 -3.02
N LEU A 285 15.64 3.98 -3.65
CA LEU A 285 15.07 5.32 -3.88
C LEU A 285 13.81 5.50 -3.02
N PRO A 286 13.58 6.72 -2.48
CA PRO A 286 12.34 7.02 -1.79
C PRO A 286 11.13 6.79 -2.72
N THR A 287 10.12 6.11 -2.24
CA THR A 287 8.90 5.82 -3.01
C THR A 287 7.63 6.28 -2.30
N GLY A 288 7.71 6.75 -1.07
CA GLY A 288 6.55 7.29 -0.38
C GLY A 288 6.69 7.34 1.14
N ILE A 289 5.54 7.51 1.77
CA ILE A 289 5.41 7.62 3.22
C ILE A 289 4.29 6.68 3.69
N ARG A 290 4.53 6.00 4.81
CA ARG A 290 3.52 5.23 5.54
C ARG A 290 3.28 5.87 6.91
N LEU A 291 2.02 6.23 7.16
CA LEU A 291 1.60 6.86 8.40
C LEU A 291 1.19 5.80 9.44
N HIS A 292 1.46 6.09 10.71
CA HIS A 292 1.13 5.24 11.85
C HIS A 292 0.48 6.05 12.97
N GLN A 293 -0.40 5.43 13.75
CA GLN A 293 -1.07 6.09 14.87
C GLN A 293 -0.18 6.11 16.13
N ARG A 294 0.46 5.00 16.44
CA ARG A 294 1.27 4.82 17.67
C ARG A 294 2.76 4.77 17.39
N GLU A 295 3.16 4.05 16.36
CA GLU A 295 4.55 3.94 15.93
C GLU A 295 4.99 5.21 15.17
N PRO A 296 6.29 5.49 15.03
CA PRO A 296 6.78 6.53 14.14
C PRO A 296 6.32 6.29 12.70
N ASP A 297 5.98 7.37 12.01
CA ASP A 297 5.74 7.30 10.56
C ASP A 297 7.03 6.88 9.84
N GLU A 298 6.90 6.28 8.67
CA GLU A 298 8.01 5.65 7.95
C GLU A 298 8.17 6.25 6.55
N LEU A 299 9.41 6.58 6.18
CA LEU A 299 9.80 6.76 4.78
C LEU A 299 9.91 5.37 4.13
N VAL A 300 9.32 5.21 2.98
CA VAL A 300 9.39 3.96 2.21
C VAL A 300 10.42 4.11 1.11
N PHE A 301 11.41 3.24 1.10
CA PHE A 301 12.43 3.14 0.08
C PHE A 301 12.28 1.85 -0.69
N GLN A 302 12.51 1.88 -1.99
CA GLN A 302 12.50 0.70 -2.86
C GLN A 302 13.84 0.54 -3.57
N TYR A 303 14.36 -0.67 -3.64
CA TYR A 303 15.49 -0.97 -4.49
C TYR A 303 15.12 -0.84 -5.97
N VAL A 304 15.86 -0.01 -6.69
CA VAL A 304 15.66 0.26 -8.12
C VAL A 304 17.00 0.06 -8.84
N ALA A 305 17.19 -1.13 -9.39
CA ALA A 305 18.44 -1.50 -10.04
C ALA A 305 18.76 -0.62 -11.26
N ASP A 306 17.74 -0.30 -12.05
CA ASP A 306 17.84 0.59 -13.21
C ASP A 306 16.79 1.71 -13.10
N PRO A 307 17.21 2.90 -12.63
CA PRO A 307 16.29 4.05 -12.51
C PRO A 307 15.73 4.54 -13.86
N ARG A 308 16.45 4.38 -14.98
CA ARG A 308 15.96 4.80 -16.30
C ARG A 308 14.84 3.89 -16.78
N ALA A 309 15.07 2.58 -16.75
CA ALA A 309 14.04 1.60 -17.08
C ALA A 309 12.81 1.75 -16.15
N ALA A 310 13.02 2.04 -14.87
CA ALA A 310 11.92 2.32 -13.93
C ALA A 310 11.10 3.55 -14.34
N CYS A 311 11.75 4.64 -14.76
CA CYS A 311 11.06 5.84 -15.26
C CYS A 311 10.23 5.54 -16.52
N GLU A 312 10.74 4.76 -17.47
CA GLU A 312 10.01 4.35 -18.67
C GLU A 312 8.74 3.57 -18.32
N VAL A 313 8.84 2.65 -17.38
CA VAL A 313 7.70 1.85 -16.95
C VAL A 313 6.69 2.71 -16.17
N VAL A 314 7.16 3.58 -15.27
CA VAL A 314 6.33 4.52 -14.49
C VAL A 314 5.61 5.53 -15.37
N SER A 315 6.22 5.97 -16.49
CA SER A 315 5.59 6.91 -17.45
C SER A 315 4.33 6.35 -18.11
N ARG A 316 4.16 5.03 -18.16
CA ARG A 316 2.99 4.35 -18.73
C ARG A 316 1.83 4.20 -17.73
N ALA A 317 2.02 4.63 -16.48
CA ALA A 317 0.99 4.53 -15.45
C ALA A 317 -0.24 5.35 -15.79
N ARG A 318 -1.42 4.74 -15.67
CA ARG A 318 -2.71 5.44 -15.79
C ARG A 318 -3.09 5.97 -14.40
N LEU A 319 -3.14 7.29 -14.26
CA LEU A 319 -3.33 7.97 -12.97
C LEU A 319 -4.60 8.79 -12.95
N ASP A 320 -5.39 8.63 -11.89
CA ASP A 320 -6.58 9.44 -11.64
C ASP A 320 -6.24 10.63 -10.72
N GLY A 321 -6.68 11.82 -11.15
CA GLY A 321 -6.48 13.06 -10.38
C GLY A 321 -5.11 13.72 -10.58
N ALA A 322 -5.09 15.05 -10.40
CA ALA A 322 -3.88 15.85 -10.56
C ALA A 322 -2.78 15.44 -9.58
N ARG A 323 -3.16 15.19 -8.33
CA ARG A 323 -2.22 14.87 -7.26
C ARG A 323 -1.43 13.59 -7.50
N ALA A 324 -2.07 12.53 -8.03
CA ALA A 324 -1.36 11.30 -8.39
C ALA A 324 -0.37 11.55 -9.53
N ARG A 325 -0.76 12.34 -10.54
CA ARG A 325 0.13 12.71 -11.65
C ARG A 325 1.33 13.54 -11.19
N GLU A 326 1.12 14.53 -10.33
CA GLU A 326 2.20 15.35 -9.75
C GLU A 326 3.19 14.51 -8.94
N LEU A 327 2.67 13.56 -8.14
CA LEU A 327 3.50 12.66 -7.35
C LEU A 327 4.40 11.79 -8.24
N PHE A 328 3.84 11.19 -9.29
CA PHE A 328 4.60 10.35 -10.22
C PHE A 328 5.58 11.17 -11.05
N ALA A 329 5.18 12.34 -11.56
CA ALA A 329 6.08 13.23 -12.30
C ALA A 329 7.26 13.69 -11.43
N GLY A 330 6.99 14.10 -10.20
CA GLY A 330 8.03 14.51 -9.26
C GLY A 330 8.98 13.37 -8.90
N TRP A 331 8.52 12.13 -8.80
CA TRP A 331 9.37 10.96 -8.60
C TRP A 331 10.25 10.69 -9.82
N MET A 332 9.68 10.68 -11.03
CA MET A 332 10.43 10.45 -12.27
C MET A 332 11.53 11.49 -12.49
N GLU A 333 11.26 12.77 -12.24
CA GLU A 333 12.26 13.84 -12.35
C GLU A 333 13.48 13.57 -11.45
N ARG A 334 13.25 13.16 -10.20
CA ARG A 334 14.32 12.88 -9.23
C ARG A 334 15.07 11.59 -9.54
N CYS A 335 14.34 10.59 -9.98
CA CYS A 335 14.88 9.33 -10.43
C CYS A 335 15.85 9.51 -11.62
N ALA A 336 15.47 10.32 -12.61
CA ALA A 336 16.30 10.66 -13.75
C ALA A 336 17.59 11.40 -13.35
N ARG A 337 17.52 12.34 -12.41
CA ARG A 337 18.70 13.06 -11.89
C ARG A 337 19.66 12.12 -11.15
N THR A 338 19.14 11.17 -10.40
CA THR A 338 19.98 10.17 -9.68
C THR A 338 20.75 9.28 -10.67
N SER A 339 20.20 9.02 -11.86
CA SER A 339 20.86 8.23 -12.91
C SER A 339 22.04 8.96 -13.57
N SER A 340 22.06 10.30 -13.54
CA SER A 340 23.14 11.09 -14.16
C SER A 340 24.35 11.28 -13.26
N THR A 341 24.24 10.91 -11.98
CA THR A 341 25.30 11.07 -10.98
C THR A 341 25.99 9.74 -10.60
N ARG A 342 25.51 8.63 -11.11
CA ARG A 342 26.12 7.30 -11.03
C ARG A 342 26.84 6.95 -12.32
#